data_82c2c47fc9aba9b8aed67d91b99ce1a5
#
_entry.id   82c2c47fc9aba9b8aed67d91b99ce1a5
#
_cell.length_a   1.000
_cell.length_b   1.000
_cell.length_c   1.000
_cell.angle_alpha   90.00
_cell.angle_beta   90.00
_cell.angle_gamma   90.00
#
_symmetry.space_group_name_H-M   'P 1'
#
loop_
_entity.id
_entity.type
_entity.pdbx_description
1 polymer ?
#
loop_
_entity_poly.entity_id
_entity_poly.type
_entity_poly.pdbx_seq_one_letter_code
_entity_poly.pdbx_strand_id
1 'polypeptide(L)'
;SQYALQELKDSYSEHEIECICKIVYMDVLHYTNIDIHLRKNEILEESFINKFIGIVRLLKSGSPIQYILGETGFAGLRFKSTPSALIPRPETEELVRWVGEWLKPGNRLLDVGSGSGCIGISLARLCQGAHVTGVDISPEAIELARENAILNGVKAEFLLRDILHPQTASWDTYDLIVSNPPYILSLIH
;
A
#
# COMPACT_ATOMS: atom_id res chain seq x y z
N SER A 1 -11.90 20.92 5.99
CA SER A 1 -11.96 21.35 7.41
C SER A 1 -11.05 22.54 7.64
N GLN A 2 -11.58 23.64 8.19
CA GLN A 2 -10.77 24.84 8.54
C GLN A 2 -9.65 24.52 9.53
N TYR A 3 -9.92 23.62 10.48
CA TYR A 3 -8.91 23.16 11.43
C TYR A 3 -7.71 22.51 10.73
N ALA A 4 -7.95 21.57 9.82
CA ALA A 4 -6.86 20.92 9.09
C ALA A 4 -6.05 21.91 8.22
N LEU A 5 -6.72 22.86 7.56
CA LEU A 5 -6.06 23.91 6.80
C LEU A 5 -5.14 24.78 7.68
N GLN A 6 -5.61 25.15 8.87
CA GLN A 6 -4.81 25.95 9.81
C GLN A 6 -3.57 25.18 10.32
N GLU A 7 -3.74 23.90 10.66
CA GLU A 7 -2.69 23.09 11.29
C GLU A 7 -1.64 22.55 10.29
N LEU A 8 -2.03 22.32 9.03
CA LEU A 8 -1.18 21.62 8.04
C LEU A 8 -0.64 22.52 6.93
N LYS A 9 -1.06 23.79 6.83
CA LYS A 9 -0.68 24.74 5.76
C LYS A 9 0.82 24.92 5.54
N ASP A 10 1.64 24.70 6.57
CA ASP A 10 3.09 24.87 6.49
C ASP A 10 3.80 23.62 5.90
N SER A 11 3.08 22.47 5.80
CA SER A 11 3.62 21.19 5.35
C SER A 11 2.95 20.66 4.10
N TYR A 12 1.72 21.09 3.82
CA TYR A 12 0.90 20.59 2.71
C TYR A 12 0.20 21.74 1.98
N SER A 13 0.04 21.62 0.67
CA SER A 13 -0.78 22.55 -0.12
C SER A 13 -2.26 22.44 0.27
N GLU A 14 -3.05 23.46 0.00
CA GLU A 14 -4.49 23.47 0.26
C GLU A 14 -5.20 22.31 -0.41
N HIS A 15 -4.81 21.99 -1.66
CA HIS A 15 -5.37 20.85 -2.40
C HIS A 15 -5.05 19.50 -1.74
N GLU A 16 -3.81 19.30 -1.27
CA GLU A 16 -3.44 18.08 -0.55
C GLU A 16 -4.22 17.93 0.75
N ILE A 17 -4.41 19.02 1.50
CA ILE A 17 -5.21 19.01 2.74
C ILE A 17 -6.67 18.65 2.44
N GLU A 18 -7.24 19.15 1.36
CA GLU A 18 -8.58 18.76 0.93
C GLU A 18 -8.67 17.27 0.57
N CYS A 19 -7.69 16.74 -0.15
CA CYS A 19 -7.61 15.31 -0.47
C CYS A 19 -7.49 14.45 0.80
N ILE A 20 -6.61 14.85 1.73
CA ILE A 20 -6.46 14.19 3.03
C ILE A 20 -7.77 14.19 3.80
N CYS A 21 -8.47 15.32 3.89
CA CYS A 21 -9.76 15.39 4.56
C CYS A 21 -10.79 14.45 3.94
N LYS A 22 -10.84 14.37 2.60
CA LYS A 22 -11.74 13.43 1.90
C LYS A 22 -11.41 11.97 2.27
N ILE A 23 -10.13 11.60 2.23
CA ILE A 23 -9.68 10.25 2.61
C ILE A 23 -10.15 9.92 4.03
N VAL A 24 -9.95 10.83 4.99
CA VAL A 24 -10.37 10.61 6.39
C VAL A 24 -11.88 10.46 6.53
N TYR A 25 -12.67 11.29 5.83
CA TYR A 25 -14.12 11.16 5.86
C TYR A 25 -14.60 9.83 5.24
N MET A 26 -14.00 9.42 4.14
CA MET A 26 -14.34 8.16 3.49
C MET A 26 -13.95 6.96 4.34
N ASP A 27 -12.77 6.98 4.96
CA ASP A 27 -12.26 5.88 5.78
C ASP A 27 -12.99 5.76 7.13
N VAL A 28 -13.14 6.87 7.86
CA VAL A 28 -13.62 6.87 9.25
C VAL A 28 -15.14 6.94 9.34
N LEU A 29 -15.79 7.70 8.46
CA LEU A 29 -17.26 7.87 8.44
C LEU A 29 -17.94 7.00 7.38
N HIS A 30 -17.15 6.31 6.54
CA HIS A 30 -17.64 5.54 5.40
C HIS A 30 -18.49 6.37 4.42
N TYR A 31 -18.15 7.67 4.30
CA TYR A 31 -18.82 8.58 3.39
C TYR A 31 -18.39 8.32 1.96
N THR A 32 -19.35 8.41 1.04
CA THR A 32 -19.07 8.51 -0.38
C THR A 32 -18.70 9.96 -0.77
N ASN A 33 -18.18 10.16 -1.98
CA ASN A 33 -17.96 11.52 -2.50
C ASN A 33 -19.25 12.36 -2.52
N ILE A 34 -20.40 11.72 -2.73
CA ILE A 34 -21.72 12.37 -2.71
C ILE A 34 -22.06 12.80 -1.29
N ASP A 35 -21.85 11.92 -0.30
CA ASP A 35 -22.11 12.24 1.10
C ASP A 35 -21.31 13.44 1.58
N ILE A 36 -20.03 13.52 1.23
CA ILE A 36 -19.16 14.65 1.58
C ILE A 36 -19.72 15.98 1.05
N HIS A 37 -20.33 15.96 -0.13
CA HIS A 37 -20.96 17.16 -0.71
C HIS A 37 -22.30 17.51 -0.06
N LEU A 38 -23.16 16.53 0.17
CA LEU A 38 -24.50 16.73 0.72
C LEU A 38 -24.49 17.07 2.22
N ARG A 39 -23.54 16.52 2.96
CA ARG A 39 -23.47 16.63 4.43
C ARG A 39 -22.48 17.70 4.92
N LYS A 40 -22.20 18.71 4.11
CA LYS A 40 -21.26 19.80 4.45
C LYS A 40 -21.56 20.53 5.77
N ASN A 41 -22.83 20.64 6.15
CA ASN A 41 -23.31 21.34 7.32
C ASN A 41 -23.76 20.39 8.46
N GLU A 42 -23.46 19.09 8.32
CA GLU A 42 -23.78 18.11 9.37
C GLU A 42 -22.90 18.34 10.61
N ILE A 43 -23.51 18.23 11.78
CA ILE A 43 -22.80 18.27 13.06
C ILE A 43 -22.19 16.88 13.25
N LEU A 44 -20.87 16.81 13.24
CA LEU A 44 -20.13 15.56 13.42
C LEU A 44 -20.07 15.17 14.89
N GLU A 45 -20.09 13.88 15.17
CA GLU A 45 -19.96 13.35 16.53
C GLU A 45 -18.59 13.71 17.14
N GLU A 46 -18.59 13.92 18.45
CA GLU A 46 -17.37 14.25 19.21
C GLU A 46 -16.29 13.17 19.08
N SER A 47 -16.69 11.90 19.00
CA SER A 47 -15.81 10.75 18.75
C SER A 47 -15.00 10.91 17.46
N PHE A 48 -15.68 11.30 16.37
CA PHE A 48 -15.02 11.57 15.10
C PHE A 48 -14.12 12.80 15.19
N ILE A 49 -14.57 13.88 15.80
CA ILE A 49 -13.79 15.12 15.94
C ILE A 49 -12.46 14.82 16.66
N ASN A 50 -12.50 14.07 17.75
CA ASN A 50 -11.31 13.68 18.51
C ASN A 50 -10.36 12.81 17.67
N LYS A 51 -10.88 11.83 16.93
CA LYS A 51 -10.09 11.00 16.01
C LYS A 51 -9.46 11.85 14.90
N PHE A 52 -10.23 12.76 14.29
CA PHE A 52 -9.75 13.65 13.24
C PHE A 52 -8.61 14.56 13.73
N ILE A 53 -8.74 15.15 14.93
CA ILE A 53 -7.68 15.95 15.56
C ILE A 53 -6.42 15.10 15.78
N GLY A 54 -6.56 13.86 16.23
CA GLY A 54 -5.46 12.92 16.38
C GLY A 54 -4.73 12.65 15.05
N ILE A 55 -5.48 12.40 13.98
CA ILE A 55 -4.94 12.21 12.64
C ILE A 55 -4.17 13.45 12.17
N VAL A 56 -4.74 14.65 12.33
CA VAL A 56 -4.09 15.91 11.92
C VAL A 56 -2.78 16.12 12.68
N ARG A 57 -2.69 15.78 13.97
CA ARG A 57 -1.47 15.86 14.75
C ARG A 57 -0.38 14.91 14.23
N LEU A 58 -0.74 13.67 13.88
CA LEU A 58 0.18 12.69 13.32
C LEU A 58 0.69 13.13 11.93
N LEU A 59 -0.18 13.67 11.09
CA LEU A 59 0.21 14.27 9.80
C LEU A 59 1.20 15.42 9.99
N LYS A 60 0.94 16.30 10.95
CA LYS A 60 1.83 17.44 11.29
C LYS A 60 3.20 16.96 11.78
N SER A 61 3.28 15.79 12.39
CA SER A 61 4.57 15.15 12.78
C SER A 61 5.28 14.45 11.61
N GLY A 62 4.72 14.48 10.39
CA GLY A 62 5.32 13.90 9.19
C GLY A 62 4.92 12.45 8.92
N SER A 63 3.98 11.88 9.68
CA SER A 63 3.50 10.52 9.42
C SER A 63 2.61 10.48 8.18
N PRO A 64 2.86 9.59 7.18
CA PRO A 64 1.99 9.43 6.03
C PRO A 64 0.57 9.03 6.41
N ILE A 65 -0.43 9.56 5.69
CA ILE A 65 -1.86 9.25 5.97
C ILE A 65 -2.16 7.76 5.89
N GLN A 66 -1.51 7.02 4.99
CA GLN A 66 -1.69 5.58 4.82
C GLN A 66 -1.23 4.78 6.06
N TYR A 67 -0.16 5.21 6.72
CA TYR A 67 0.28 4.58 7.97
C TYR A 67 -0.63 4.96 9.14
N ILE A 68 -1.17 6.17 9.14
CA ILE A 68 -2.10 6.64 10.19
C ILE A 68 -3.42 5.87 10.11
N LEU A 69 -3.95 5.66 8.92
CA LEU A 69 -5.19 4.90 8.70
C LEU A 69 -4.96 3.39 8.71
N GLY A 70 -3.72 2.94 8.50
CA GLY A 70 -3.34 1.54 8.49
C GLY A 70 -3.65 0.81 7.17
N GLU A 71 -4.20 1.51 6.16
CA GLU A 71 -4.60 0.92 4.89
C GLU A 71 -4.34 1.86 3.71
N THR A 72 -4.20 1.27 2.52
CA THR A 72 -4.10 1.99 1.25
C THR A 72 -4.77 1.20 0.13
N GLY A 73 -5.26 1.90 -0.89
CA GLY A 73 -5.72 1.31 -2.15
C GLY A 73 -4.57 1.16 -3.14
N PHE A 74 -4.55 0.05 -3.91
CA PHE A 74 -3.61 -0.16 -5.00
C PHE A 74 -4.20 -1.18 -6.00
N ALA A 75 -4.16 -0.88 -7.30
CA ALA A 75 -4.67 -1.73 -8.37
C ALA A 75 -6.11 -2.26 -8.13
N GLY A 76 -6.98 -1.45 -7.52
CA GLY A 76 -8.35 -1.82 -7.19
C GLY A 76 -8.51 -2.75 -5.97
N LEU A 77 -7.43 -3.04 -5.25
CA LEU A 77 -7.38 -3.85 -4.04
C LEU A 77 -7.09 -3.00 -2.81
N ARG A 78 -7.35 -3.54 -1.60
CA ARG A 78 -7.02 -2.91 -0.31
C ARG A 78 -5.81 -3.58 0.29
N PHE A 79 -4.89 -2.79 0.81
CA PHE A 79 -3.66 -3.27 1.44
C PHE A 79 -3.51 -2.65 2.82
N LYS A 80 -3.22 -3.46 3.82
CA LYS A 80 -2.70 -2.96 5.09
C LYS A 80 -1.38 -2.26 4.83
N SER A 81 -1.18 -1.14 5.52
CA SER A 81 -0.01 -0.27 5.35
C SER A 81 0.63 0.02 6.70
N THR A 82 1.89 -0.36 6.85
CA THR A 82 2.68 -0.17 8.06
C THR A 82 4.07 0.34 7.69
N PRO A 83 4.83 0.93 8.61
CA PRO A 83 6.21 1.35 8.35
C PRO A 83 7.18 0.23 7.94
N SER A 84 6.78 -1.04 8.04
CA SER A 84 7.60 -2.18 7.65
C SER A 84 7.75 -2.37 6.14
N ALA A 85 6.90 -1.69 5.34
CA ALA A 85 6.97 -1.76 3.88
C ALA A 85 6.65 -0.40 3.25
N LEU A 86 7.25 -0.14 2.08
CA LEU A 86 6.96 1.07 1.33
C LEU A 86 5.47 1.14 0.96
N ILE A 87 4.88 2.32 1.12
CA ILE A 87 3.52 2.58 0.64
C ILE A 87 3.48 2.36 -0.87
N PRO A 88 2.56 1.52 -1.39
CA PRO A 88 2.42 1.31 -2.82
C PRO A 88 2.25 2.63 -3.57
N ARG A 89 3.06 2.84 -4.61
CA ARG A 89 3.02 4.05 -5.43
C ARG A 89 2.07 3.87 -6.61
N PRO A 90 1.32 4.90 -7.02
CA PRO A 90 0.44 4.83 -8.19
C PRO A 90 1.17 4.40 -9.47
N GLU A 91 2.41 4.83 -9.66
CA GLU A 91 3.25 4.49 -10.80
C GLU A 91 3.53 2.98 -10.88
N THR A 92 3.54 2.30 -9.73
CA THR A 92 3.74 0.84 -9.67
C THR A 92 2.53 0.06 -10.24
N GLU A 93 1.34 0.68 -10.34
CA GLU A 93 0.20 0.07 -11.02
C GLU A 93 0.44 -0.10 -12.53
N GLU A 94 1.26 0.75 -13.14
CA GLU A 94 1.65 0.59 -14.54
C GLU A 94 2.51 -0.66 -14.73
N LEU A 95 3.42 -0.92 -13.79
CA LEU A 95 4.22 -2.16 -13.79
C LEU A 95 3.32 -3.39 -13.66
N VAL A 96 2.33 -3.37 -12.76
CA VAL A 96 1.36 -4.48 -12.62
C VAL A 96 0.59 -4.71 -13.91
N ARG A 97 0.10 -3.66 -14.56
CA ARG A 97 -0.60 -3.78 -15.85
C ARG A 97 0.29 -4.36 -16.93
N TRP A 98 1.51 -3.85 -17.05
CA TRP A 98 2.48 -4.31 -18.05
C TRP A 98 2.87 -5.77 -17.85
N VAL A 99 3.24 -6.19 -16.63
CA VAL A 99 3.56 -7.59 -16.32
C VAL A 99 2.35 -8.49 -16.53
N GLY A 100 1.14 -7.99 -16.22
CA GLY A 100 -0.12 -8.70 -16.41
C GLY A 100 -0.41 -9.09 -17.86
N GLU A 101 0.09 -8.33 -18.85
CA GLU A 101 -0.04 -8.67 -20.29
C GLU A 101 0.74 -9.95 -20.66
N TRP A 102 1.81 -10.24 -19.93
CA TRP A 102 2.68 -11.40 -20.20
C TRP A 102 2.35 -12.60 -19.31
N LEU A 103 1.76 -12.38 -18.15
CA LEU A 103 1.45 -13.43 -17.17
C LEU A 103 0.28 -14.29 -17.65
N LYS A 104 0.46 -15.61 -17.64
CA LYS A 104 -0.55 -16.59 -18.06
C LYS A 104 -0.86 -17.57 -16.94
N PRO A 105 -2.06 -18.21 -16.95
CA PRO A 105 -2.34 -19.34 -16.05
C PRO A 105 -1.27 -20.41 -16.18
N GLY A 106 -0.79 -20.92 -15.04
CA GLY A 106 0.29 -21.90 -14.95
C GLY A 106 1.69 -21.29 -14.91
N ASN A 107 1.87 -20.01 -15.27
CA ASN A 107 3.18 -19.37 -15.12
C ASN A 107 3.57 -19.22 -13.66
N ARG A 108 4.88 -19.25 -13.42
CA ARG A 108 5.52 -18.98 -12.13
C ARG A 108 6.12 -17.58 -12.16
N LEU A 109 5.69 -16.75 -11.23
CA LEU A 109 6.16 -15.37 -11.09
C LEU A 109 6.89 -15.20 -9.76
N LEU A 110 8.06 -14.56 -9.80
CA LEU A 110 8.81 -14.13 -8.63
C LEU A 110 8.70 -12.60 -8.47
N ASP A 111 8.24 -12.15 -7.31
CA ASP A 111 8.21 -10.74 -6.89
C ASP A 111 9.36 -10.51 -5.89
N VAL A 112 10.41 -9.80 -6.32
CA VAL A 112 11.63 -9.57 -5.53
C VAL A 112 11.57 -8.24 -4.82
N GLY A 113 11.77 -8.26 -3.49
CA GLY A 113 11.54 -7.09 -2.63
C GLY A 113 10.05 -6.80 -2.52
N SER A 114 9.27 -7.85 -2.19
CA SER A 114 7.81 -7.82 -2.30
C SER A 114 7.15 -6.79 -1.37
N GLY A 115 7.81 -6.37 -0.30
CA GLY A 115 7.30 -5.39 0.66
C GLY A 115 5.92 -5.78 1.19
N SER A 116 4.91 -4.96 0.96
CA SER A 116 3.51 -5.22 1.31
C SER A 116 2.84 -6.33 0.47
N GLY A 117 3.54 -6.88 -0.52
CA GLY A 117 3.01 -7.86 -1.47
C GLY A 117 2.15 -7.25 -2.58
N CYS A 118 2.08 -5.92 -2.70
CA CYS A 118 1.12 -5.25 -3.58
C CYS A 118 1.23 -5.64 -5.05
N ILE A 119 2.44 -5.85 -5.58
CA ILE A 119 2.66 -6.28 -6.97
C ILE A 119 2.21 -7.74 -7.13
N GLY A 120 2.80 -8.65 -6.35
CA GLY A 120 2.51 -10.09 -6.46
C GLY A 120 1.04 -10.41 -6.25
N ILE A 121 0.40 -9.83 -5.23
CA ILE A 121 -1.02 -10.04 -4.93
C ILE A 121 -1.90 -9.51 -6.05
N SER A 122 -1.61 -8.31 -6.59
CA SER A 122 -2.37 -7.74 -7.70
C SER A 122 -2.26 -8.60 -8.95
N LEU A 123 -1.06 -9.11 -9.26
CA LEU A 123 -0.82 -10.00 -10.39
C LEU A 123 -1.53 -11.36 -10.22
N ALA A 124 -1.48 -11.95 -9.02
CA ALA A 124 -2.20 -13.19 -8.72
C ALA A 124 -3.73 -13.00 -8.80
N ARG A 125 -4.24 -11.82 -8.46
CA ARG A 125 -5.66 -11.47 -8.61
C ARG A 125 -6.05 -11.29 -10.08
N LEU A 126 -5.16 -10.66 -10.86
CA LEU A 126 -5.38 -10.39 -12.29
C LEU A 126 -5.33 -11.67 -13.11
N CYS A 127 -4.39 -12.57 -12.84
CA CYS A 127 -4.18 -13.82 -13.56
C CYS A 127 -4.43 -15.03 -12.65
N GLN A 128 -5.69 -15.46 -12.58
CA GLN A 128 -6.05 -16.66 -11.83
C GLN A 128 -5.37 -17.90 -12.42
N GLY A 129 -4.74 -18.70 -11.55
CA GLY A 129 -3.98 -19.88 -11.95
C GLY A 129 -2.48 -19.63 -12.17
N ALA A 130 -1.98 -18.38 -12.08
CA ALA A 130 -0.55 -18.13 -11.95
C ALA A 130 -0.05 -18.49 -10.54
N HIS A 131 1.20 -18.95 -10.45
CA HIS A 131 1.85 -19.27 -9.18
C HIS A 131 2.76 -18.10 -8.80
N VAL A 132 2.37 -17.33 -7.81
CA VAL A 132 3.12 -16.14 -7.38
C VAL A 132 3.87 -16.42 -6.09
N THR A 133 5.18 -16.16 -6.13
CA THR A 133 6.06 -16.18 -4.96
C THR A 133 6.65 -14.80 -4.77
N GLY A 134 6.46 -14.20 -3.60
CA GLY A 134 7.12 -12.97 -3.19
C GLY A 134 8.27 -13.26 -2.23
N VAL A 135 9.36 -12.53 -2.36
CA VAL A 135 10.50 -12.64 -1.44
C VAL A 135 10.90 -11.26 -0.93
N ASP A 136 11.25 -11.20 0.35
CA ASP A 136 11.77 -10.00 1.00
C ASP A 136 12.78 -10.40 2.07
N ILE A 137 13.67 -9.48 2.44
CA ILE A 137 14.66 -9.66 3.50
C ILE A 137 14.07 -9.29 4.88
N SER A 138 12.98 -8.51 4.93
CA SER A 138 12.32 -8.11 6.17
C SER A 138 11.25 -9.12 6.59
N PRO A 139 11.37 -9.72 7.78
CA PRO A 139 10.33 -10.59 8.31
C PRO A 139 8.98 -9.88 8.48
N GLU A 140 9.01 -8.60 8.86
CA GLU A 140 7.82 -7.78 9.06
C GLU A 140 7.11 -7.50 7.73
N ALA A 141 7.87 -7.28 6.64
CA ALA A 141 7.30 -7.11 5.31
C ALA A 141 6.63 -8.42 4.82
N ILE A 142 7.27 -9.56 5.04
CA ILE A 142 6.70 -10.87 4.69
C ILE A 142 5.39 -11.15 5.45
N GLU A 143 5.34 -10.83 6.74
CA GLU A 143 4.11 -10.99 7.52
C GLU A 143 2.99 -10.08 7.01
N LEU A 144 3.32 -8.81 6.74
CA LEU A 144 2.39 -7.85 6.14
C LEU A 144 1.87 -8.34 4.77
N ALA A 145 2.75 -8.88 3.93
CA ALA A 145 2.36 -9.42 2.62
C ALA A 145 1.40 -10.63 2.74
N ARG A 146 1.64 -11.52 3.71
CA ARG A 146 0.73 -12.64 4.00
C ARG A 146 -0.64 -12.18 4.48
N GLU A 147 -0.68 -11.20 5.38
CA GLU A 147 -1.93 -10.59 5.83
C GLU A 147 -2.69 -9.96 4.65
N ASN A 148 -1.98 -9.26 3.77
CA ASN A 148 -2.56 -8.64 2.58
C ASN A 148 -3.08 -9.67 1.56
N ALA A 149 -2.41 -10.81 1.40
CA ALA A 149 -2.90 -11.90 0.57
C ALA A 149 -4.22 -12.47 1.13
N ILE A 150 -4.30 -12.68 2.44
CA ILE A 150 -5.52 -13.12 3.12
C ILE A 150 -6.63 -12.08 2.95
N LEU A 151 -6.34 -10.80 3.20
CA LEU A 151 -7.30 -9.68 3.08
C LEU A 151 -7.95 -9.65 1.69
N ASN A 152 -7.16 -9.93 0.64
CA ASN A 152 -7.63 -9.88 -0.75
C ASN A 152 -8.10 -11.24 -1.28
N GLY A 153 -8.10 -12.30 -0.47
CA GLY A 153 -8.52 -13.64 -0.87
C GLY A 153 -7.68 -14.23 -2.00
N VAL A 154 -6.38 -13.94 -2.01
CA VAL A 154 -5.44 -14.32 -3.06
C VAL A 154 -4.49 -15.40 -2.53
N LYS A 155 -4.24 -16.43 -3.36
CA LYS A 155 -3.20 -17.42 -3.09
C LYS A 155 -1.88 -16.95 -3.68
N ALA A 156 -0.96 -16.54 -2.82
CA ALA A 156 0.42 -16.21 -3.14
C ALA A 156 1.31 -16.68 -1.98
N GLU A 157 2.53 -17.08 -2.27
CA GLU A 157 3.51 -17.49 -1.28
C GLU A 157 4.46 -16.33 -0.97
N PHE A 158 4.76 -16.10 0.30
CA PHE A 158 5.71 -15.07 0.72
C PHE A 158 6.79 -15.68 1.62
N LEU A 159 8.06 -15.54 1.18
CA LEU A 159 9.20 -16.20 1.79
C LEU A 159 10.25 -15.17 2.22
N LEU A 160 10.76 -15.34 3.43
CA LEU A 160 11.91 -14.58 3.93
C LEU A 160 13.17 -15.07 3.21
N ARG A 161 13.72 -14.26 2.32
CA ARG A 161 14.92 -14.61 1.55
C ARG A 161 15.74 -13.37 1.20
N ASP A 162 17.05 -13.54 1.30
CA ASP A 162 17.99 -12.54 0.82
C ASP A 162 18.40 -12.87 -0.62
N ILE A 163 17.97 -12.05 -1.59
CA ILE A 163 18.28 -12.23 -3.01
C ILE A 163 19.77 -11.96 -3.32
N LEU A 164 20.46 -11.21 -2.46
CA LEU A 164 21.89 -10.93 -2.63
C LEU A 164 22.77 -12.10 -2.19
N HIS A 165 22.22 -13.03 -1.42
CA HIS A 165 22.89 -14.25 -0.98
C HIS A 165 22.11 -15.50 -1.41
N PRO A 166 21.92 -15.72 -2.74
CA PRO A 166 21.03 -16.75 -3.25
C PRO A 166 21.48 -18.19 -2.96
N GLN A 167 22.76 -18.41 -2.67
CA GLN A 167 23.33 -19.74 -2.32
C GLN A 167 22.83 -20.27 -0.98
N THR A 168 22.21 -19.46 -0.16
CA THR A 168 21.64 -19.88 1.16
C THR A 168 20.29 -20.56 1.04
N ALA A 169 19.70 -20.59 -0.15
CA ALA A 169 18.38 -21.16 -0.41
C ALA A 169 18.32 -21.91 -1.72
N SER A 170 17.47 -22.93 -1.82
CA SER A 170 17.08 -23.51 -3.08
C SER A 170 16.10 -22.56 -3.81
N TRP A 171 16.34 -22.34 -5.10
CA TRP A 171 15.47 -21.53 -5.94
C TRP A 171 14.76 -22.39 -6.97
N ASP A 172 13.49 -22.13 -7.15
CA ASP A 172 12.73 -22.67 -8.26
C ASP A 172 13.02 -21.91 -9.55
N THR A 173 12.53 -22.44 -10.66
CA THR A 173 12.53 -21.72 -11.94
C THR A 173 11.26 -20.87 -12.05
N TYR A 174 11.39 -19.68 -12.62
CA TYR A 174 10.29 -18.74 -12.82
C TYR A 174 10.21 -18.32 -14.27
N ASP A 175 8.98 -18.13 -14.77
CA ASP A 175 8.74 -17.65 -16.13
C ASP A 175 8.88 -16.12 -16.20
N LEU A 176 8.51 -15.43 -15.11
CA LEU A 176 8.64 -13.97 -14.97
C LEU A 176 9.24 -13.62 -13.61
N ILE A 177 10.03 -12.55 -13.63
CA ILE A 177 10.56 -11.94 -12.40
C ILE A 177 10.20 -10.46 -12.46
N VAL A 178 9.62 -9.95 -11.38
CA VAL A 178 9.29 -8.54 -11.20
C VAL A 178 9.97 -8.02 -9.94
N SER A 179 10.39 -6.76 -9.96
CA SER A 179 10.95 -6.10 -8.79
C SER A 179 10.71 -4.59 -8.87
N ASN A 180 10.32 -4.00 -7.76
CA ASN A 180 10.32 -2.56 -7.55
C ASN A 180 11.09 -2.25 -6.25
N PRO A 181 12.42 -2.37 -6.26
CA PRO A 181 13.24 -2.21 -5.07
C PRO A 181 13.19 -0.76 -4.57
N PRO A 182 13.43 -0.52 -3.27
CA PRO A 182 13.55 0.84 -2.76
C PRO A 182 14.71 1.56 -3.47
N TYR A 183 14.45 2.76 -3.98
CA TYR A 183 15.48 3.64 -4.52
C TYR A 183 16.27 4.23 -3.35
N ILE A 184 17.19 3.44 -2.80
CA ILE A 184 18.19 4.00 -1.92
C ILE A 184 19.19 4.70 -2.85
N LEU A 185 19.23 6.01 -2.83
CA LEU A 185 20.45 6.73 -3.13
C LEU A 185 21.46 6.23 -2.10
N SER A 186 22.17 5.14 -2.46
CA SER A 186 23.31 4.70 -1.68
C SER A 186 24.27 5.88 -1.68
N LEU A 187 24.36 6.56 -0.57
CA LEU A 187 25.55 7.32 -0.22
C LEU A 187 26.67 6.28 -0.11
N ILE A 188 27.17 5.85 -1.27
CA ILE A 188 28.45 5.20 -1.37
C ILE A 188 29.45 6.32 -1.08
N HIS A 189 29.89 6.34 0.13
CA HIS A 189 31.11 7.05 0.55
C HIS A 189 32.21 6.04 0.76
#